data_eb9d0b8d3ab39437d1fa9beb8aea3070
#
_entry.id   eb9d0b8d3ab39437d1fa9beb8aea3070
#
_cell.length_a   1.000
_cell.length_b   1.000
_cell.length_c   1.000
_cell.angle_alpha   90.00
_cell.angle_beta   90.00
_cell.angle_gamma   90.00
#
_symmetry.space_group_name_H-M   'P 1'
#
loop_
_entity.id
_entity.type
_entity.pdbx_description
1 polymer ?
#
loop_
_entity_poly.entity_id
_entity_poly.type
_entity_poly.pdbx_seq_one_letter_code
_entity_poly.pdbx_strand_id
1 'polypeptide(L)'
;MTKIKDATYWSEQIRKGETTPIELLLVAEKKIEKLNPQYNALVAYDINQAKNDLSKTQNGYFAGLPFPLKMLGQDHANLPATACSKLFKDNIAHSDDNYVKAVLAAGLTPFGQTNAPEFGFKNISDAALYGNTRNVWNSAYYSGGSSGGAATSGALTISVRDTASFLAEMQRQQETDPYQAPLLDQNTLHHLTASDKPLNIAFSTATPIAGIDISETAKTALQKTVDFLKAQGHQLTEIAFPLDARPLIQTYYQMNAAETYTMLKPWETAQGRKIRLDDVEPLTYALLETGRKADAASYVQALNAWDGACATFDDKVFKHYDFLLTPTTAKTAPKIGETFITPELLEKMVDISRYDFSEQIDIIEQAFETFLTFSPYTFISNLTGQPALSLPVYLETETNLPQGIQLWGRKNSEILMLQLALQFENHHQLVLPDFYRD
;
A
#
# COMPACT_ATOMS: atom_id res chain seq x y z
N MET A 1 -15.25 25.05 9.52
CA MET A 1 -14.52 23.80 9.19
C MET A 1 -13.77 24.02 7.91
N THR A 2 -12.45 23.93 7.91
CA THR A 2 -11.65 23.97 6.68
C THR A 2 -12.03 22.77 5.82
N LYS A 3 -12.51 23.00 4.60
CA LYS A 3 -13.01 21.94 3.73
C LYS A 3 -11.82 21.25 3.05
N ILE A 4 -11.67 19.94 3.25
CA ILE A 4 -10.64 19.16 2.54
C ILE A 4 -11.02 19.12 1.04
N LYS A 5 -10.08 19.51 0.18
CA LYS A 5 -10.25 19.45 -1.29
C LYS A 5 -9.86 18.05 -1.80
N ASP A 6 -10.63 17.06 -1.40
CA ASP A 6 -10.47 15.65 -1.76
C ASP A 6 -11.17 15.28 -3.08
N ALA A 7 -11.14 14.03 -3.49
CA ALA A 7 -11.75 13.57 -4.73
C ALA A 7 -13.27 13.76 -4.74
N THR A 8 -13.94 13.51 -3.63
CA THR A 8 -15.37 13.75 -3.49
C THR A 8 -15.71 15.24 -3.65
N TYR A 9 -14.91 16.15 -3.07
CA TYR A 9 -15.07 17.59 -3.26
C TYR A 9 -14.98 17.95 -4.75
N TRP A 10 -13.95 17.51 -5.45
CA TRP A 10 -13.79 17.85 -6.87
C TRP A 10 -14.87 17.24 -7.76
N SER A 11 -15.34 16.01 -7.46
CA SER A 11 -16.47 15.40 -8.15
C SER A 11 -17.76 16.23 -7.96
N GLU A 12 -17.98 16.78 -6.78
CA GLU A 12 -19.09 17.71 -6.53
C GLU A 12 -18.97 19.02 -7.32
N GLN A 13 -17.74 19.58 -7.44
CA GLN A 13 -17.52 20.79 -8.24
C GLN A 13 -17.82 20.54 -9.73
N ILE A 14 -17.41 19.39 -10.26
CA ILE A 14 -17.74 19.00 -11.64
C ILE A 14 -19.25 18.91 -11.83
N ARG A 15 -19.98 18.24 -10.94
CA ARG A 15 -21.44 18.10 -11.04
C ARG A 15 -22.18 19.44 -10.94
N LYS A 16 -21.62 20.44 -10.25
CA LYS A 16 -22.15 21.79 -10.13
C LYS A 16 -21.80 22.68 -11.33
N GLY A 17 -20.90 22.21 -12.21
CA GLY A 17 -20.38 23.00 -13.34
C GLY A 17 -19.36 24.09 -12.95
N GLU A 18 -18.82 24.02 -11.74
CA GLU A 18 -17.80 24.95 -11.23
C GLU A 18 -16.41 24.66 -11.82
N THR A 19 -16.20 23.44 -12.32
CA THR A 19 -15.02 23.00 -13.08
C THR A 19 -15.39 21.85 -14.00
N THR A 20 -14.46 21.46 -14.85
CA THR A 20 -14.63 20.33 -15.80
C THR A 20 -13.53 19.28 -15.61
N PRO A 21 -13.78 18.00 -15.96
CA PRO A 21 -12.75 16.96 -15.93
C PRO A 21 -11.50 17.33 -16.72
N ILE A 22 -11.67 17.99 -17.88
CA ILE A 22 -10.54 18.40 -18.73
C ILE A 22 -9.72 19.50 -18.07
N GLU A 23 -10.33 20.46 -17.39
CA GLU A 23 -9.59 21.48 -16.64
C GLU A 23 -8.76 20.87 -15.54
N LEU A 24 -9.30 19.90 -14.77
CA LEU A 24 -8.58 19.20 -13.72
C LEU A 24 -7.44 18.35 -14.30
N LEU A 25 -7.64 17.70 -15.43
CA LEU A 25 -6.59 16.96 -16.14
C LEU A 25 -5.44 17.88 -16.58
N LEU A 26 -5.72 19.07 -17.10
CA LEU A 26 -4.73 20.06 -17.48
C LEU A 26 -4.00 20.65 -16.24
N VAL A 27 -4.68 20.78 -15.11
CA VAL A 27 -4.06 21.15 -13.84
C VAL A 27 -3.10 20.06 -13.38
N ALA A 28 -3.50 18.79 -13.48
CA ALA A 28 -2.64 17.65 -13.17
C ALA A 28 -1.39 17.63 -14.04
N GLU A 29 -1.53 17.82 -15.36
CA GLU A 29 -0.42 17.90 -16.31
C GLU A 29 0.61 18.98 -15.90
N LYS A 30 0.17 20.21 -15.63
CA LYS A 30 1.04 21.30 -15.15
C LYS A 30 1.75 20.98 -13.84
N LYS A 31 1.06 20.30 -12.90
CA LYS A 31 1.67 19.87 -11.64
C LYS A 31 2.74 18.80 -11.88
N ILE A 32 2.50 17.86 -12.77
CA ILE A 32 3.49 16.83 -13.15
C ILE A 32 4.73 17.49 -13.71
N GLU A 33 4.59 18.35 -14.73
CA GLU A 33 5.71 19.05 -15.35
C GLU A 33 6.55 19.83 -14.32
N LYS A 34 5.90 20.46 -13.36
CA LYS A 34 6.55 21.28 -12.34
C LYS A 34 7.20 20.46 -11.22
N LEU A 35 6.53 19.43 -10.72
CA LEU A 35 6.89 18.76 -9.46
C LEU A 35 7.55 17.40 -9.68
N ASN A 36 7.18 16.67 -10.74
CA ASN A 36 7.68 15.32 -10.94
C ASN A 36 9.21 15.23 -11.12
N PRO A 37 9.91 16.22 -11.73
CA PRO A 37 11.38 16.22 -11.77
C PRO A 37 12.04 16.18 -10.37
N GLN A 38 11.37 16.72 -9.35
CA GLN A 38 11.87 16.68 -7.96
C GLN A 38 11.50 15.39 -7.25
N TYR A 39 10.26 14.90 -7.44
CA TYR A 39 9.70 13.83 -6.62
C TYR A 39 9.73 12.45 -7.27
N ASN A 40 9.81 12.39 -8.60
CA ASN A 40 9.79 11.13 -9.35
C ASN A 40 8.61 10.21 -8.97
N ALA A 41 7.42 10.80 -8.87
CA ALA A 41 6.20 10.11 -8.49
C ALA A 41 5.58 9.33 -9.65
N LEU A 42 5.59 9.93 -10.86
CA LEU A 42 5.10 9.33 -12.10
C LEU A 42 6.27 8.95 -13.00
N VAL A 43 6.17 7.79 -13.61
CA VAL A 43 7.18 7.25 -14.52
C VAL A 43 6.72 7.20 -15.99
N ALA A 44 5.42 7.30 -16.21
CA ALA A 44 4.80 7.47 -17.53
C ALA A 44 3.48 8.24 -17.40
N TYR A 45 3.12 9.03 -18.43
CA TYR A 45 1.79 9.64 -18.53
C TYR A 45 1.45 9.94 -19.99
N ASP A 46 0.15 9.88 -20.32
CA ASP A 46 -0.41 10.25 -21.63
C ASP A 46 -1.72 11.01 -21.44
N ILE A 47 -1.62 12.33 -21.52
CA ILE A 47 -2.77 13.23 -21.37
C ILE A 47 -3.73 13.15 -22.56
N ASN A 48 -3.25 12.80 -23.76
CA ASN A 48 -4.12 12.68 -24.93
C ASN A 48 -4.98 11.42 -24.82
N GLN A 49 -4.41 10.31 -24.36
CA GLN A 49 -5.21 9.12 -24.06
C GLN A 49 -6.24 9.40 -22.98
N ALA A 50 -5.84 10.04 -21.86
CA ALA A 50 -6.75 10.43 -20.80
C ALA A 50 -7.93 11.28 -21.30
N LYS A 51 -7.69 12.24 -22.22
CA LYS A 51 -8.76 13.01 -22.86
C LYS A 51 -9.74 12.14 -23.64
N ASN A 52 -9.25 11.11 -24.32
CA ASN A 52 -10.11 10.17 -25.06
C ASN A 52 -10.96 9.31 -24.10
N ASP A 53 -10.42 8.97 -22.93
CA ASP A 53 -11.11 8.16 -21.92
C ASP A 53 -12.15 8.95 -21.10
N LEU A 54 -12.13 10.29 -21.13
CA LEU A 54 -13.12 11.11 -20.42
C LEU A 54 -14.57 10.77 -20.78
N SER A 55 -14.83 10.39 -22.03
CA SER A 55 -16.18 9.98 -22.46
C SER A 55 -16.70 8.73 -21.75
N LYS A 56 -15.79 7.87 -21.23
CA LYS A 56 -16.11 6.63 -20.52
C LYS A 56 -16.34 6.86 -19.02
N THR A 57 -15.83 7.98 -18.47
CA THR A 57 -15.73 8.20 -17.01
C THR A 57 -16.70 9.27 -16.48
N GLN A 58 -17.31 10.10 -17.33
CA GLN A 58 -18.15 11.22 -16.93
C GLN A 58 -19.35 10.85 -16.05
N ASN A 59 -19.94 9.67 -16.24
CA ASN A 59 -21.14 9.22 -15.53
C ASN A 59 -20.83 8.40 -14.25
N GLY A 60 -19.56 8.15 -13.93
CA GLY A 60 -19.18 7.44 -12.71
C GLY A 60 -19.27 8.32 -11.46
N TYR A 61 -19.12 7.68 -10.29
CA TYR A 61 -19.19 8.38 -8.99
C TYR A 61 -18.18 9.54 -8.91
N PHE A 62 -16.98 9.36 -9.42
CA PHE A 62 -15.92 10.37 -9.39
C PHE A 62 -15.93 11.34 -10.59
N ALA A 63 -16.92 11.24 -11.48
CA ALA A 63 -17.25 12.25 -12.49
C ALA A 63 -16.08 12.66 -13.44
N GLY A 64 -15.19 11.73 -13.78
CA GLY A 64 -14.08 11.98 -14.72
C GLY A 64 -12.82 12.56 -14.08
N LEU A 65 -12.65 12.42 -12.76
CA LEU A 65 -11.43 12.89 -12.08
C LEU A 65 -10.16 12.21 -12.61
N PRO A 66 -9.06 12.96 -12.81
CA PRO A 66 -7.77 12.38 -13.14
C PRO A 66 -7.26 11.46 -12.04
N PHE A 67 -6.79 10.28 -12.42
CA PHE A 67 -6.29 9.28 -11.49
C PHE A 67 -5.04 8.58 -12.04
N PRO A 68 -3.88 8.63 -11.38
CA PRO A 68 -2.71 7.89 -11.81
C PRO A 68 -2.77 6.45 -11.29
N LEU A 69 -2.52 5.50 -12.19
CA LEU A 69 -2.42 4.08 -11.88
C LEU A 69 -1.05 3.74 -11.29
N LYS A 70 -0.91 2.62 -10.59
CA LYS A 70 0.39 2.09 -10.22
C LYS A 70 1.00 1.33 -11.41
N MET A 71 2.32 1.44 -11.61
CA MET A 71 3.06 0.70 -12.65
C MET A 71 3.19 -0.82 -12.33
N LEU A 72 2.22 -1.38 -11.61
CA LEU A 72 2.18 -2.81 -11.26
C LEU A 72 0.74 -3.25 -10.98
N GLY A 73 0.26 -4.26 -11.73
CA GLY A 73 -1.05 -4.86 -11.51
C GLY A 73 -2.22 -3.92 -11.79
N GLN A 74 -2.01 -2.87 -12.59
CA GLN A 74 -3.01 -1.88 -13.00
C GLN A 74 -2.76 -1.50 -14.46
N ASP A 75 -2.74 -2.52 -15.33
CA ASP A 75 -2.44 -2.34 -16.73
C ASP A 75 -3.61 -1.67 -17.46
N HIS A 76 -3.33 -0.56 -18.13
CA HIS A 76 -4.28 0.16 -18.96
C HIS A 76 -3.84 0.12 -20.42
N ALA A 77 -4.75 -0.28 -21.30
CA ALA A 77 -4.46 -0.47 -22.72
C ALA A 77 -3.71 0.73 -23.31
N ASN A 78 -2.66 0.42 -24.08
CA ASN A 78 -1.74 1.36 -24.73
C ASN A 78 -0.80 2.16 -23.81
N LEU A 79 -0.86 1.99 -22.48
CA LEU A 79 0.13 2.54 -21.57
C LEU A 79 1.26 1.54 -21.29
N PRO A 80 2.46 2.00 -20.86
CA PRO A 80 3.53 1.12 -20.42
C PRO A 80 3.08 0.15 -19.32
N ALA A 81 3.55 -1.09 -19.39
CA ALA A 81 3.27 -2.15 -18.40
C ALA A 81 4.58 -2.82 -18.00
N THR A 82 5.47 -2.02 -17.39
CA THR A 82 6.86 -2.42 -17.14
C THR A 82 7.07 -3.12 -15.80
N ALA A 83 6.09 -3.09 -14.89
CA ALA A 83 6.24 -3.52 -13.49
C ALA A 83 7.50 -2.94 -12.82
N CYS A 84 7.95 -1.75 -13.27
CA CYS A 84 9.20 -1.09 -12.87
C CYS A 84 10.46 -1.94 -13.11
N SER A 85 10.42 -2.96 -13.98
CA SER A 85 11.51 -3.88 -14.28
C SER A 85 12.17 -3.58 -15.63
N LYS A 86 13.49 -3.70 -15.68
CA LYS A 86 14.24 -3.66 -16.93
C LYS A 86 13.82 -4.76 -17.90
N LEU A 87 13.37 -5.90 -17.38
CA LEU A 87 12.91 -7.05 -18.16
C LEU A 87 11.71 -6.68 -19.07
N PHE A 88 10.85 -5.78 -18.61
CA PHE A 88 9.64 -5.34 -19.30
C PHE A 88 9.67 -3.87 -19.73
N LYS A 89 10.85 -3.26 -19.83
CA LYS A 89 11.01 -1.81 -20.11
C LYS A 89 10.28 -1.30 -21.34
N ASP A 90 10.12 -2.15 -22.35
CA ASP A 90 9.48 -1.83 -23.63
C ASP A 90 8.07 -2.43 -23.74
N ASN A 91 7.55 -3.02 -22.66
CA ASN A 91 6.23 -3.64 -22.67
C ASN A 91 5.11 -2.60 -22.60
N ILE A 92 4.11 -2.75 -23.46
CA ILE A 92 2.90 -1.94 -23.51
C ILE A 92 1.70 -2.84 -23.25
N ALA A 93 0.78 -2.41 -22.42
CA ALA A 93 -0.45 -3.14 -22.15
C ALA A 93 -1.35 -3.20 -23.39
N HIS A 94 -1.88 -4.39 -23.70
CA HIS A 94 -2.79 -4.59 -24.84
C HIS A 94 -4.27 -4.47 -24.47
N SER A 95 -4.58 -4.56 -23.18
CA SER A 95 -5.94 -4.48 -22.64
C SER A 95 -5.94 -3.93 -21.23
N ASP A 96 -7.11 -3.43 -20.81
CA ASP A 96 -7.34 -3.06 -19.42
C ASP A 96 -7.49 -4.32 -18.56
N ASP A 97 -6.82 -4.34 -17.42
CA ASP A 97 -7.12 -5.35 -16.41
C ASP A 97 -8.44 -5.05 -15.66
N ASN A 98 -8.87 -5.97 -14.80
CA ASN A 98 -10.16 -5.85 -14.12
C ASN A 98 -10.19 -4.68 -13.14
N TYR A 99 -9.05 -4.35 -12.52
CA TYR A 99 -8.93 -3.19 -11.64
C TYR A 99 -9.14 -1.89 -12.42
N VAL A 100 -8.50 -1.74 -13.59
CA VAL A 100 -8.62 -0.55 -14.43
C VAL A 100 -10.04 -0.40 -14.97
N LYS A 101 -10.71 -1.50 -15.37
CA LYS A 101 -12.14 -1.48 -15.73
C LYS A 101 -13.01 -0.95 -14.59
N ALA A 102 -12.72 -1.35 -13.34
CA ALA A 102 -13.44 -0.84 -12.16
C ALA A 102 -13.15 0.67 -11.93
N VAL A 103 -11.89 1.10 -12.08
CA VAL A 103 -11.47 2.51 -11.99
C VAL A 103 -12.24 3.36 -13.01
N LEU A 104 -12.30 2.94 -14.28
CA LEU A 104 -13.05 3.62 -15.33
C LEU A 104 -14.56 3.68 -15.03
N ALA A 105 -15.13 2.56 -14.57
CA ALA A 105 -16.55 2.50 -14.20
C ALA A 105 -16.90 3.39 -13.00
N ALA A 106 -15.97 3.55 -12.05
CA ALA A 106 -16.10 4.46 -10.91
C ALA A 106 -16.04 5.95 -11.32
N GLY A 107 -15.68 6.25 -12.58
CA GLY A 107 -15.56 7.61 -13.07
C GLY A 107 -14.18 8.23 -12.85
N LEU A 108 -13.16 7.44 -12.58
CA LEU A 108 -11.78 7.90 -12.51
C LEU A 108 -11.13 7.77 -13.89
N THR A 109 -10.41 8.80 -14.31
CA THR A 109 -9.75 8.86 -15.62
C THR A 109 -8.26 8.60 -15.48
N PRO A 110 -7.76 7.42 -15.88
CA PRO A 110 -6.35 7.14 -15.87
C PRO A 110 -5.58 8.10 -16.79
N PHE A 111 -4.48 8.68 -16.30
CA PHE A 111 -3.66 9.59 -17.10
C PHE A 111 -2.17 9.26 -17.10
N GLY A 112 -1.75 8.31 -16.28
CA GLY A 112 -0.35 7.93 -16.15
C GLY A 112 -0.14 6.87 -15.09
N GLN A 113 1.12 6.55 -14.84
CA GLN A 113 1.52 5.47 -13.95
C GLN A 113 2.57 5.92 -12.95
N THR A 114 2.35 5.55 -11.70
CA THR A 114 3.18 5.93 -10.56
C THR A 114 4.30 4.94 -10.34
N ASN A 115 5.44 5.43 -9.85
CA ASN A 115 6.62 4.66 -9.56
C ASN A 115 6.38 3.64 -8.42
N ALA A 116 7.08 2.51 -8.51
CA ALA A 116 7.12 1.43 -7.53
C ALA A 116 8.51 0.78 -7.54
N PRO A 117 8.91 -0.03 -6.57
CA PRO A 117 10.07 -0.89 -6.72
C PRO A 117 9.78 -1.99 -7.76
N GLU A 118 10.83 -2.61 -8.30
CA GLU A 118 10.72 -3.71 -9.26
C GLU A 118 9.78 -4.80 -8.72
N PHE A 119 8.74 -5.13 -9.49
CA PHE A 119 7.65 -6.08 -9.15
C PHE A 119 6.98 -5.83 -7.79
N GLY A 120 7.16 -4.67 -7.17
CA GLY A 120 6.55 -4.35 -5.88
C GLY A 120 7.22 -5.00 -4.66
N PHE A 121 8.41 -5.58 -4.78
CA PHE A 121 9.01 -6.42 -3.74
C PHE A 121 9.57 -5.68 -2.52
N LYS A 122 9.67 -4.35 -2.55
CA LYS A 122 10.22 -3.56 -1.44
C LYS A 122 9.18 -2.58 -0.88
N ASN A 123 9.33 -2.19 0.36
CA ASN A 123 8.52 -1.15 1.00
C ASN A 123 9.09 0.28 0.82
N ILE A 124 9.99 0.46 -0.16
CA ILE A 124 10.45 1.73 -0.71
C ILE A 124 10.35 1.69 -2.22
N SER A 125 10.15 2.83 -2.89
CA SER A 125 10.10 2.92 -4.36
C SER A 125 11.43 3.45 -4.89
N ASP A 126 12.27 2.52 -5.37
CA ASP A 126 13.66 2.73 -5.75
C ASP A 126 14.07 1.89 -6.97
N ALA A 127 13.14 1.58 -7.87
CA ALA A 127 13.41 0.74 -9.04
C ALA A 127 14.64 1.19 -9.83
N ALA A 128 15.52 0.26 -10.17
CA ALA A 128 16.72 0.54 -10.98
C ALA A 128 16.38 1.11 -12.37
N LEU A 129 15.16 0.86 -12.87
CA LEU A 129 14.69 1.40 -14.14
C LEU A 129 14.34 2.90 -14.06
N TYR A 130 13.74 3.36 -12.94
CA TYR A 130 13.16 4.70 -12.83
C TYR A 130 13.76 5.55 -11.71
N GLY A 131 14.51 4.95 -10.77
CA GLY A 131 15.09 5.65 -9.63
C GLY A 131 14.11 5.84 -8.46
N ASN A 132 14.55 6.63 -7.48
CA ASN A 132 13.89 6.81 -6.20
C ASN A 132 12.67 7.75 -6.27
N THR A 133 11.58 7.39 -5.62
CA THR A 133 10.46 8.31 -5.35
C THR A 133 10.65 8.99 -3.99
N ARG A 134 10.53 10.33 -4.00
CA ARG A 134 10.78 11.18 -2.84
C ARG A 134 9.51 11.53 -2.09
N ASN A 135 9.65 11.69 -0.77
CA ASN A 135 8.56 12.05 0.11
C ASN A 135 8.16 13.54 -0.07
N VAL A 136 6.85 13.82 -0.17
CA VAL A 136 6.34 15.18 -0.35
C VAL A 136 6.53 16.07 0.87
N TRP A 137 6.63 15.50 2.07
CA TRP A 137 6.90 16.24 3.29
C TRP A 137 8.37 16.65 3.41
N ASN A 138 9.27 15.77 2.98
CA ASN A 138 10.70 16.01 3.00
C ASN A 138 11.40 15.18 1.91
N SER A 139 11.85 15.84 0.85
CA SER A 139 12.42 15.18 -0.34
C SER A 139 13.77 14.47 -0.11
N ALA A 140 14.37 14.57 1.08
CA ALA A 140 15.54 13.80 1.47
C ALA A 140 15.21 12.35 1.87
N TYR A 141 13.91 12.01 1.96
CA TYR A 141 13.43 10.72 2.43
C TYR A 141 12.62 10.00 1.34
N TYR A 142 12.50 8.68 1.47
CA TYR A 142 11.63 7.88 0.62
C TYR A 142 10.15 8.17 0.91
N SER A 143 9.31 8.02 -0.10
CA SER A 143 7.85 8.14 0.06
C SER A 143 7.19 6.89 0.66
N GLY A 144 7.98 5.83 0.90
CA GLY A 144 7.49 4.50 1.22
C GLY A 144 7.34 3.64 -0.02
N GLY A 145 6.64 2.50 0.10
CA GLY A 145 6.46 1.50 -0.97
C GLY A 145 5.52 0.36 -0.53
N SER A 146 5.19 -0.49 -1.42
CA SER A 146 5.57 -0.51 -2.85
C SER A 146 4.85 0.55 -3.71
N SER A 147 3.85 1.26 -3.19
CA SER A 147 3.07 2.29 -3.91
C SER A 147 3.58 3.70 -3.61
N GLY A 148 4.90 3.93 -3.58
CA GLY A 148 5.49 5.21 -3.20
C GLY A 148 5.16 6.35 -4.16
N GLY A 149 5.12 6.08 -5.46
CA GLY A 149 4.66 7.07 -6.44
C GLY A 149 3.21 7.50 -6.21
N ALA A 150 2.32 6.56 -5.86
CA ALA A 150 0.93 6.86 -5.52
C ALA A 150 0.83 7.71 -4.24
N ALA A 151 1.61 7.39 -3.20
CA ALA A 151 1.67 8.18 -1.97
C ALA A 151 2.13 9.62 -2.23
N THR A 152 3.09 9.83 -3.14
CA THR A 152 3.62 11.15 -3.50
C THR A 152 2.67 11.94 -4.41
N SER A 153 1.98 11.27 -5.34
CA SER A 153 1.10 11.92 -6.32
C SER A 153 -0.32 12.18 -5.80
N GLY A 154 -0.66 11.69 -4.60
CA GLY A 154 -2.01 11.78 -4.04
C GLY A 154 -3.01 10.79 -4.62
N ALA A 155 -2.53 9.68 -5.22
CA ALA A 155 -3.39 8.57 -5.67
C ALA A 155 -3.86 7.68 -4.53
N LEU A 156 -3.36 7.87 -3.30
CA LEU A 156 -3.96 7.35 -2.07
C LEU A 156 -4.96 8.38 -1.55
N THR A 157 -6.00 7.90 -0.88
CA THR A 157 -7.04 8.79 -0.34
C THR A 157 -6.49 9.67 0.79
N ILE A 158 -6.97 10.91 0.87
CA ILE A 158 -6.55 11.92 1.85
C ILE A 158 -7.64 12.25 2.87
N SER A 159 -8.84 11.71 2.69
CA SER A 159 -9.96 11.84 3.61
C SER A 159 -10.62 10.49 3.85
N VAL A 160 -11.33 10.39 4.96
CA VAL A 160 -12.07 9.17 5.31
C VAL A 160 -13.23 8.94 4.36
N ARG A 161 -13.92 10.00 3.92
CA ARG A 161 -15.01 9.86 2.95
C ARG A 161 -14.53 9.40 1.58
N ASP A 162 -13.35 9.86 1.11
CA ASP A 162 -12.78 9.34 -0.14
C ASP A 162 -12.41 7.87 0.01
N THR A 163 -11.84 7.47 1.16
CA THR A 163 -11.53 6.06 1.44
C THR A 163 -12.79 5.20 1.37
N ALA A 164 -13.88 5.64 2.01
CA ALA A 164 -15.16 4.93 2.01
C ALA A 164 -15.78 4.86 0.60
N SER A 165 -15.81 5.98 -0.12
CA SER A 165 -16.35 6.03 -1.47
C SER A 165 -15.51 5.23 -2.47
N PHE A 166 -14.18 5.28 -2.36
CA PHE A 166 -13.30 4.47 -3.20
C PHE A 166 -13.49 2.97 -2.93
N LEU A 167 -13.61 2.57 -1.66
CA LEU A 167 -13.92 1.19 -1.29
C LEU A 167 -15.28 0.75 -1.86
N ALA A 168 -16.32 1.61 -1.77
CA ALA A 168 -17.64 1.35 -2.33
C ALA A 168 -17.59 1.08 -3.84
N GLU A 169 -16.82 1.90 -4.57
CA GLU A 169 -16.72 1.82 -6.02
C GLU A 169 -15.78 0.70 -6.50
N MET A 170 -14.78 0.31 -5.71
CA MET A 170 -13.79 -0.68 -6.13
C MET A 170 -14.13 -2.12 -5.71
N GLN A 171 -14.98 -2.34 -4.71
CA GLN A 171 -15.40 -3.69 -4.36
C GLN A 171 -16.21 -4.33 -5.50
N ARG A 172 -15.87 -5.55 -5.87
CA ARG A 172 -16.50 -6.29 -6.99
C ARG A 172 -16.63 -7.77 -6.65
N GLN A 173 -17.70 -8.38 -7.17
CA GLN A 173 -17.77 -9.83 -7.34
C GLN A 173 -17.60 -10.12 -8.82
N GLN A 174 -16.70 -11.03 -9.15
CA GLN A 174 -16.39 -11.41 -10.52
C GLN A 174 -16.83 -12.87 -10.71
N GLU A 175 -17.59 -13.16 -11.77
CA GLU A 175 -18.06 -14.52 -12.06
C GLU A 175 -16.90 -15.53 -12.24
N THR A 176 -15.73 -15.02 -12.62
CA THR A 176 -14.53 -15.83 -12.84
C THR A 176 -13.74 -16.12 -11.58
N ASP A 177 -14.07 -15.48 -10.45
CA ASP A 177 -13.33 -15.66 -9.20
C ASP A 177 -13.92 -16.84 -8.40
N PRO A 178 -13.12 -17.87 -8.11
CA PRO A 178 -13.59 -19.03 -7.34
C PRO A 178 -13.83 -18.70 -5.86
N TYR A 179 -13.17 -17.64 -5.35
CA TYR A 179 -13.29 -17.19 -3.97
C TYR A 179 -13.68 -15.73 -3.97
N GLN A 180 -14.82 -15.41 -3.35
CA GLN A 180 -15.34 -14.04 -3.34
C GLN A 180 -15.50 -13.54 -1.92
N ALA A 181 -15.04 -12.31 -1.66
CA ALA A 181 -15.29 -11.62 -0.41
C ALA A 181 -16.75 -11.10 -0.36
N PRO A 182 -17.38 -11.06 0.83
CA PRO A 182 -18.65 -10.37 1.00
C PRO A 182 -18.54 -8.90 0.59
N LEU A 183 -19.58 -8.39 -0.08
CA LEU A 183 -19.67 -6.96 -0.37
C LEU A 183 -20.19 -6.21 0.86
N LEU A 184 -19.57 -5.07 1.12
CA LEU A 184 -20.07 -4.11 2.10
C LEU A 184 -21.23 -3.30 1.51
N ASP A 185 -22.10 -2.76 2.37
CA ASP A 185 -23.22 -1.93 1.91
C ASP A 185 -22.69 -0.62 1.29
N GLN A 186 -22.86 -0.49 -0.03
CA GLN A 186 -22.35 0.63 -0.81
C GLN A 186 -23.02 1.95 -0.37
N ASN A 187 -24.30 1.92 -0.04
CA ASN A 187 -25.01 3.12 0.38
C ASN A 187 -24.46 3.65 1.71
N THR A 188 -24.19 2.78 2.68
CA THR A 188 -23.54 3.15 3.95
C THR A 188 -22.14 3.74 3.73
N LEU A 189 -21.37 3.19 2.82
CA LEU A 189 -20.02 3.71 2.51
C LEU A 189 -20.07 5.11 1.88
N HIS A 190 -21.02 5.39 0.95
CA HIS A 190 -21.17 6.71 0.35
C HIS A 190 -21.77 7.76 1.30
N HIS A 191 -22.51 7.34 2.33
CA HIS A 191 -23.14 8.21 3.31
C HIS A 191 -22.61 7.96 4.72
N LEU A 192 -21.31 7.71 4.81
CA LEU A 192 -20.64 7.38 6.07
C LEU A 192 -20.83 8.51 7.11
N THR A 193 -21.23 8.12 8.31
CA THR A 193 -21.34 9.01 9.47
C THR A 193 -20.52 8.46 10.63
N ALA A 194 -19.96 9.35 11.45
CA ALA A 194 -19.26 8.93 12.66
C ALA A 194 -20.22 8.18 13.60
N SER A 195 -19.71 7.22 14.32
CA SER A 195 -20.46 6.50 15.37
C SER A 195 -20.04 7.03 16.74
N ASP A 196 -21.02 7.33 17.60
CA ASP A 196 -20.78 7.73 19.00
C ASP A 196 -20.77 6.52 19.95
N LYS A 197 -20.86 5.30 19.41
CA LYS A 197 -20.85 4.07 20.21
C LYS A 197 -19.49 3.90 20.87
N PRO A 198 -19.40 3.78 22.22
CA PRO A 198 -18.17 3.43 22.89
C PRO A 198 -17.63 2.08 22.40
N LEU A 199 -16.32 2.00 22.14
CA LEU A 199 -15.64 0.82 21.66
C LEU A 199 -14.60 0.38 22.69
N ASN A 200 -14.32 -0.93 22.73
CA ASN A 200 -13.21 -1.53 23.46
C ASN A 200 -12.03 -1.72 22.50
N ILE A 201 -10.95 -1.00 22.72
CA ILE A 201 -9.82 -0.97 21.80
C ILE A 201 -8.57 -1.44 22.55
N ALA A 202 -7.96 -2.52 22.07
CA ALA A 202 -6.63 -2.90 22.51
C ALA A 202 -5.59 -2.00 21.85
N PHE A 203 -4.46 -1.74 22.51
CA PHE A 203 -3.31 -1.13 21.87
C PHE A 203 -2.01 -1.81 22.32
N SER A 204 -0.99 -1.76 21.47
CA SER A 204 0.31 -2.36 21.75
C SER A 204 1.45 -1.41 21.40
N THR A 205 2.38 -1.26 22.36
CA THR A 205 3.68 -0.60 22.16
C THR A 205 4.77 -1.59 21.73
N ALA A 206 4.50 -2.90 21.83
CA ALA A 206 5.40 -3.96 21.41
C ALA A 206 5.33 -4.19 19.88
N THR A 207 6.47 -4.52 19.27
CA THR A 207 6.51 -4.99 17.89
C THR A 207 6.27 -6.50 17.81
N PRO A 208 5.80 -7.01 16.66
CA PRO A 208 5.65 -8.45 16.42
C PRO A 208 6.97 -9.19 16.19
N ILE A 209 8.11 -8.50 16.20
CA ILE A 209 9.42 -9.05 15.90
C ILE A 209 10.37 -8.72 17.04
N ALA A 210 10.86 -9.75 17.73
CA ALA A 210 11.79 -9.58 18.83
C ALA A 210 13.06 -8.82 18.40
N GLY A 211 13.51 -7.88 19.23
CA GLY A 211 14.69 -7.05 18.97
C GLY A 211 14.45 -5.82 18.08
N ILE A 212 13.21 -5.59 17.64
CA ILE A 212 12.82 -4.35 16.97
C ILE A 212 11.95 -3.53 17.91
N ASP A 213 12.39 -2.32 18.23
CA ASP A 213 11.66 -1.36 19.06
C ASP A 213 11.03 -0.24 18.23
N ILE A 214 9.93 0.32 18.70
CA ILE A 214 9.33 1.51 18.12
C ILE A 214 10.07 2.77 18.57
N SER A 215 10.19 3.74 17.68
CA SER A 215 10.82 5.04 17.96
C SER A 215 10.00 5.85 18.97
N GLU A 216 10.62 6.85 19.59
CA GLU A 216 9.91 7.79 20.47
C GLU A 216 8.83 8.57 19.71
N THR A 217 9.04 8.86 18.44
CA THR A 217 8.03 9.46 17.54
C THR A 217 6.80 8.56 17.42
N ALA A 218 7.00 7.25 17.20
CA ALA A 218 5.92 6.28 17.10
C ALA A 218 5.19 6.09 18.45
N LYS A 219 5.92 6.06 19.57
CA LYS A 219 5.33 6.04 20.92
C LYS A 219 4.47 7.28 21.18
N THR A 220 4.98 8.46 20.81
CA THR A 220 4.25 9.73 20.97
C THR A 220 2.98 9.75 20.13
N ALA A 221 3.03 9.30 18.88
CA ALA A 221 1.87 9.21 18.00
C ALA A 221 0.80 8.27 18.58
N LEU A 222 1.22 7.11 19.06
CA LEU A 222 0.33 6.12 19.69
C LEU A 222 -0.30 6.69 20.97
N GLN A 223 0.50 7.29 21.86
CA GLN A 223 -0.01 7.83 23.13
C GLN A 223 -1.02 8.96 22.91
N LYS A 224 -0.74 9.91 21.99
CA LYS A 224 -1.70 10.96 21.63
C LYS A 224 -3.01 10.38 21.11
N THR A 225 -2.93 9.31 20.33
CA THR A 225 -4.11 8.61 19.82
C THR A 225 -4.91 7.95 20.94
N VAL A 226 -4.23 7.28 21.85
CA VAL A 226 -4.86 6.65 23.05
C VAL A 226 -5.58 7.71 23.88
N ASP A 227 -4.94 8.86 24.15
CA ASP A 227 -5.52 9.94 24.93
C ASP A 227 -6.73 10.56 24.23
N PHE A 228 -6.64 10.79 22.92
CA PHE A 228 -7.77 11.25 22.09
C PHE A 228 -8.96 10.29 22.17
N LEU A 229 -8.74 9.00 21.93
CA LEU A 229 -9.82 8.00 21.94
C LEU A 229 -10.47 7.85 23.33
N LYS A 230 -9.68 7.93 24.42
CA LYS A 230 -10.22 7.98 25.79
C LYS A 230 -11.10 9.21 26.01
N ALA A 231 -10.67 10.37 25.50
CA ALA A 231 -11.48 11.60 25.59
C ALA A 231 -12.78 11.53 24.77
N GLN A 232 -12.83 10.70 23.70
CA GLN A 232 -14.07 10.40 22.95
C GLN A 232 -14.94 9.32 23.61
N GLY A 233 -14.55 8.79 24.78
CA GLY A 233 -15.36 7.83 25.54
C GLY A 233 -15.10 6.36 25.21
N HIS A 234 -14.05 6.04 24.44
CA HIS A 234 -13.64 4.66 24.18
C HIS A 234 -12.83 4.09 25.35
N GLN A 235 -12.87 2.76 25.51
CA GLN A 235 -12.05 2.04 26.49
C GLN A 235 -10.77 1.54 25.83
N LEU A 236 -9.61 1.93 26.36
CA LEU A 236 -8.30 1.59 25.83
C LEU A 236 -7.56 0.68 26.81
N THR A 237 -7.12 -0.49 26.35
CA THR A 237 -6.37 -1.49 27.15
C THR A 237 -5.06 -1.81 26.46
N GLU A 238 -3.95 -1.63 27.16
CA GLU A 238 -2.64 -2.06 26.66
C GLU A 238 -2.51 -3.57 26.73
N ILE A 239 -2.05 -4.19 25.65
CA ILE A 239 -1.77 -5.62 25.55
C ILE A 239 -0.40 -5.87 24.92
N ALA A 240 0.19 -7.03 25.17
CA ALA A 240 1.31 -7.51 24.37
C ALA A 240 0.83 -7.74 22.92
N PHE A 241 1.72 -7.58 21.93
CA PHE A 241 1.34 -7.94 20.55
C PHE A 241 0.96 -9.44 20.50
N PRO A 242 -0.13 -9.83 19.80
CA PRO A 242 -0.77 -11.14 20.00
C PRO A 242 0.05 -12.34 19.51
N LEU A 243 1.05 -12.13 18.63
CA LEU A 243 1.88 -13.19 18.06
C LEU A 243 3.33 -12.76 17.86
N ASP A 244 4.23 -13.74 17.71
CA ASP A 244 5.57 -13.56 17.12
C ASP A 244 5.46 -13.72 15.60
N ALA A 245 5.94 -12.71 14.87
CA ALA A 245 5.84 -12.70 13.41
C ALA A 245 7.05 -13.35 12.70
N ARG A 246 8.12 -13.72 13.40
CA ARG A 246 9.29 -14.35 12.76
C ARG A 246 8.94 -15.60 11.92
N PRO A 247 8.17 -16.57 12.46
CA PRO A 247 7.77 -17.73 11.63
C PRO A 247 6.92 -17.34 10.41
N LEU A 248 6.12 -16.28 10.51
CA LEU A 248 5.28 -15.82 9.38
C LEU A 248 6.13 -15.16 8.29
N ILE A 249 7.19 -14.47 8.64
CA ILE A 249 8.11 -13.83 7.69
C ILE A 249 8.73 -14.88 6.77
N GLN A 250 9.18 -16.00 7.29
CA GLN A 250 9.76 -17.09 6.49
C GLN A 250 8.72 -17.65 5.51
N THR A 251 7.51 -17.93 5.97
CA THR A 251 6.43 -18.40 5.09
C THR A 251 6.06 -17.38 4.01
N TYR A 252 6.09 -16.08 4.35
CA TYR A 252 5.85 -15.01 3.40
C TYR A 252 6.89 -15.01 2.27
N TYR A 253 8.19 -15.14 2.58
CA TYR A 253 9.23 -15.17 1.55
C TYR A 253 9.23 -16.46 0.74
N GLN A 254 8.86 -17.59 1.33
CA GLN A 254 8.64 -18.85 0.59
C GLN A 254 7.54 -18.68 -0.47
N MET A 255 6.40 -18.11 -0.08
CA MET A 255 5.30 -17.81 -1.00
C MET A 255 5.72 -16.82 -2.08
N ASN A 256 6.37 -15.72 -1.68
CA ASN A 256 6.86 -14.70 -2.60
C ASN A 256 7.83 -15.26 -3.65
N ALA A 257 8.74 -16.15 -3.25
CA ALA A 257 9.66 -16.81 -4.15
C ALA A 257 8.91 -17.71 -5.16
N ALA A 258 7.96 -18.54 -4.69
CA ALA A 258 7.16 -19.42 -5.53
C ALA A 258 6.30 -18.63 -6.54
N GLU A 259 5.68 -17.54 -6.10
CA GLU A 259 4.87 -16.65 -6.94
C GLU A 259 5.73 -15.89 -7.94
N THR A 260 6.92 -15.43 -7.54
CA THR A 260 7.89 -14.77 -8.44
C THR A 260 8.29 -15.72 -9.59
N TYR A 261 8.60 -16.97 -9.28
CA TYR A 261 8.91 -17.95 -10.32
C TYR A 261 7.70 -18.21 -11.22
N THR A 262 6.51 -18.36 -10.65
CA THR A 262 5.27 -18.59 -11.41
C THR A 262 4.96 -17.42 -12.34
N MET A 263 5.14 -16.20 -11.88
CA MET A 263 4.94 -14.97 -12.66
C MET A 263 5.94 -14.84 -13.82
N LEU A 264 7.21 -15.17 -13.61
CA LEU A 264 8.28 -14.93 -14.58
C LEU A 264 8.54 -16.12 -15.52
N LYS A 265 8.14 -17.33 -15.15
CA LYS A 265 8.31 -18.54 -15.99
C LYS A 265 7.69 -18.43 -17.39
N PRO A 266 6.50 -17.84 -17.61
CA PRO A 266 5.96 -17.66 -18.95
C PRO A 266 6.88 -16.85 -19.87
N TRP A 267 7.55 -15.82 -19.35
CA TRP A 267 8.52 -15.04 -20.10
C TRP A 267 9.73 -15.93 -20.54
N GLU A 268 10.28 -16.72 -19.63
CA GLU A 268 11.38 -17.64 -19.95
C GLU A 268 10.96 -18.64 -21.05
N THR A 269 9.75 -19.14 -20.96
CA THR A 269 9.19 -20.07 -21.95
C THR A 269 9.05 -19.41 -23.33
N ALA A 270 8.53 -18.18 -23.36
CA ALA A 270 8.36 -17.41 -24.59
C ALA A 270 9.70 -17.03 -25.25
N GLN A 271 10.72 -16.72 -24.44
CA GLN A 271 12.04 -16.32 -24.92
C GLN A 271 13.00 -17.51 -25.18
N GLY A 272 12.62 -18.74 -24.77
CA GLY A 272 13.47 -19.92 -24.87
C GLY A 272 14.77 -19.83 -24.06
N ARG A 273 14.84 -18.94 -23.06
CA ARG A 273 16.02 -18.79 -22.19
C ARG A 273 15.63 -18.46 -20.75
N LYS A 274 16.51 -18.75 -19.80
CA LYS A 274 16.36 -18.32 -18.42
C LYS A 274 16.62 -16.80 -18.27
N ILE A 275 15.93 -16.20 -17.31
CA ILE A 275 16.22 -14.85 -16.82
C ILE A 275 17.59 -14.88 -16.11
N ARG A 276 18.42 -13.89 -16.36
CA ARG A 276 19.75 -13.72 -15.78
C ARG A 276 19.77 -12.52 -14.85
N LEU A 277 20.80 -12.43 -14.02
CA LEU A 277 21.01 -11.33 -13.08
C LEU A 277 20.93 -9.94 -13.74
N ASP A 278 21.47 -9.79 -14.97
CA ASP A 278 21.46 -8.50 -15.68
C ASP A 278 20.05 -8.10 -16.21
N ASP A 279 19.13 -9.05 -16.28
CA ASP A 279 17.77 -8.80 -16.78
C ASP A 279 16.87 -8.15 -15.69
N VAL A 280 17.18 -8.37 -14.40
CA VAL A 280 16.37 -7.96 -13.24
C VAL A 280 17.25 -7.45 -12.08
N GLU A 281 16.63 -6.88 -11.03
CA GLU A 281 17.37 -6.53 -9.81
C GLU A 281 17.83 -7.79 -9.04
N PRO A 282 18.92 -7.70 -8.25
CA PRO A 282 19.43 -8.85 -7.49
C PRO A 282 18.41 -9.51 -6.57
N LEU A 283 17.53 -8.73 -5.92
CA LEU A 283 16.46 -9.27 -5.08
C LEU A 283 15.44 -10.09 -5.89
N THR A 284 15.03 -9.59 -7.05
CA THR A 284 14.15 -10.31 -7.98
C THR A 284 14.80 -11.60 -8.46
N TYR A 285 16.10 -11.54 -8.80
CA TYR A 285 16.85 -12.73 -9.21
C TYR A 285 16.92 -13.77 -8.09
N ALA A 286 17.20 -13.34 -6.86
CA ALA A 286 17.23 -14.22 -5.70
C ALA A 286 15.87 -14.90 -5.44
N LEU A 287 14.78 -14.13 -5.47
CA LEU A 287 13.42 -14.67 -5.32
C LEU A 287 13.08 -15.66 -6.45
N LEU A 288 13.43 -15.35 -7.70
CA LEU A 288 13.20 -16.21 -8.85
C LEU A 288 13.93 -17.55 -8.72
N GLU A 289 15.22 -17.52 -8.41
CA GLU A 289 16.02 -18.76 -8.29
C GLU A 289 15.58 -19.60 -7.08
N THR A 290 15.20 -18.97 -5.98
CA THR A 290 14.62 -19.65 -4.81
C THR A 290 13.27 -20.28 -5.17
N GLY A 291 12.42 -19.58 -5.89
CA GLY A 291 11.11 -20.09 -6.33
C GLY A 291 11.21 -21.32 -7.25
N ARG A 292 12.31 -21.49 -7.99
CA ARG A 292 12.55 -22.73 -8.78
C ARG A 292 12.67 -23.99 -7.93
N LYS A 293 13.03 -23.84 -6.64
CA LYS A 293 13.21 -24.93 -5.69
C LYS A 293 12.00 -25.12 -4.76
N ALA A 294 11.07 -24.17 -4.75
CA ALA A 294 9.86 -24.25 -3.92
C ALA A 294 8.99 -25.45 -4.33
N ASP A 295 8.51 -26.20 -3.37
CA ASP A 295 7.60 -27.31 -3.59
C ASP A 295 6.16 -26.97 -3.13
N ALA A 296 5.19 -27.80 -3.57
CA ALA A 296 3.80 -27.59 -3.23
C ALA A 296 3.49 -27.79 -1.72
N ALA A 297 4.27 -28.63 -1.03
CA ALA A 297 4.05 -28.90 0.38
C ALA A 297 4.41 -27.67 1.23
N SER A 298 5.56 -27.04 0.96
CA SER A 298 5.97 -25.79 1.64
C SER A 298 4.95 -24.67 1.39
N TYR A 299 4.42 -24.55 0.18
CA TYR A 299 3.38 -23.56 -0.14
C TYR A 299 2.11 -23.78 0.69
N VAL A 300 1.61 -25.00 0.78
CA VAL A 300 0.43 -25.35 1.60
C VAL A 300 0.70 -25.14 3.09
N GLN A 301 1.91 -25.47 3.58
CA GLN A 301 2.28 -25.23 4.97
C GLN A 301 2.27 -23.72 5.31
N ALA A 302 2.71 -22.87 4.38
CA ALA A 302 2.64 -21.41 4.55
C ALA A 302 1.19 -20.92 4.69
N LEU A 303 0.27 -21.38 3.85
CA LEU A 303 -1.17 -21.05 3.98
C LEU A 303 -1.74 -21.49 5.32
N ASN A 304 -1.43 -22.70 5.77
CA ASN A 304 -1.88 -23.21 7.08
C ASN A 304 -1.32 -22.37 8.25
N ALA A 305 -0.09 -21.88 8.14
CA ALA A 305 0.51 -21.00 9.14
C ALA A 305 -0.23 -19.66 9.21
N TRP A 306 -0.66 -19.11 8.07
CA TRP A 306 -1.43 -17.87 8.01
C TRP A 306 -2.83 -18.03 8.59
N ASP A 307 -3.49 -19.16 8.35
CA ASP A 307 -4.77 -19.48 9.00
C ASP A 307 -4.62 -19.58 10.52
N GLY A 308 -3.54 -20.21 11.00
CA GLY A 308 -3.21 -20.27 12.42
C GLY A 308 -2.95 -18.90 13.06
N ALA A 309 -2.28 -18.00 12.33
CA ALA A 309 -2.06 -16.61 12.77
C ALA A 309 -3.39 -15.83 12.82
N CYS A 310 -4.25 -15.99 11.80
CA CYS A 310 -5.59 -15.40 11.80
C CYS A 310 -6.42 -15.85 13.01
N ALA A 311 -6.43 -17.15 13.31
CA ALA A 311 -7.11 -17.71 14.49
C ALA A 311 -6.55 -17.15 15.80
N THR A 312 -5.22 -16.92 15.88
CA THR A 312 -4.57 -16.31 17.04
C THR A 312 -5.03 -14.87 17.27
N PHE A 313 -5.16 -14.07 16.20
CA PHE A 313 -5.73 -12.72 16.30
C PHE A 313 -7.18 -12.73 16.78
N ASP A 314 -8.01 -13.62 16.23
CA ASP A 314 -9.40 -13.73 16.69
C ASP A 314 -9.47 -14.08 18.16
N ASP A 315 -8.72 -15.09 18.59
CA ASP A 315 -8.74 -15.59 19.97
C ASP A 315 -8.21 -14.58 20.99
N LYS A 316 -7.05 -13.98 20.73
CA LYS A 316 -6.38 -13.09 21.69
C LYS A 316 -6.85 -11.64 21.64
N VAL A 317 -7.45 -11.19 20.51
CA VAL A 317 -7.83 -9.79 20.31
C VAL A 317 -9.33 -9.68 20.05
N PHE A 318 -9.83 -10.20 18.92
CA PHE A 318 -11.15 -9.83 18.41
C PHE A 318 -12.34 -10.51 19.10
N LYS A 319 -12.10 -11.49 19.97
CA LYS A 319 -13.12 -11.98 20.93
C LYS A 319 -13.35 -11.01 22.08
N HIS A 320 -12.42 -10.10 22.38
CA HIS A 320 -12.41 -9.24 23.55
C HIS A 320 -12.47 -7.75 23.23
N TYR A 321 -11.97 -7.36 22.04
CA TYR A 321 -11.83 -5.97 21.61
C TYR A 321 -12.43 -5.78 20.22
N ASP A 322 -12.92 -4.58 19.96
CA ASP A 322 -13.44 -4.18 18.65
C ASP A 322 -12.28 -3.96 17.66
N PHE A 323 -11.17 -3.37 18.13
CA PHE A 323 -9.98 -3.07 17.35
C PHE A 323 -8.69 -3.31 18.14
N LEU A 324 -7.59 -3.52 17.38
CA LEU A 324 -6.22 -3.38 17.88
C LEU A 324 -5.61 -2.12 17.26
N LEU A 325 -4.90 -1.33 18.07
CA LEU A 325 -4.20 -0.13 17.67
C LEU A 325 -2.69 -0.32 17.84
N THR A 326 -1.91 -0.03 16.79
CA THR A 326 -0.45 -0.03 16.83
C THR A 326 0.09 1.19 16.07
N PRO A 327 1.37 1.54 16.16
CA PRO A 327 1.97 2.36 15.12
C PRO A 327 1.82 1.67 13.74
N THR A 328 1.69 2.46 12.65
CA THR A 328 1.72 1.88 11.30
C THR A 328 3.11 1.35 10.99
N THR A 329 4.13 2.12 11.35
CA THR A 329 5.55 1.81 11.18
C THR A 329 6.29 2.06 12.50
N ALA A 330 7.38 1.33 12.74
CA ALA A 330 8.18 1.52 13.95
C ALA A 330 8.93 2.86 13.98
N LYS A 331 9.19 3.44 12.82
CA LYS A 331 9.90 4.72 12.63
C LYS A 331 9.25 5.48 11.48
N THR A 332 9.54 6.76 11.34
CA THR A 332 9.25 7.56 10.15
C THR A 332 10.02 7.04 8.92
N ALA A 333 9.72 7.58 7.73
CA ALA A 333 10.29 7.11 6.48
C ALA A 333 11.84 7.12 6.49
N PRO A 334 12.50 6.12 5.86
CA PRO A 334 13.95 6.07 5.76
C PRO A 334 14.51 7.16 4.85
N LYS A 335 15.75 7.58 5.12
CA LYS A 335 16.46 8.58 4.32
C LYS A 335 16.94 7.98 3.01
N ILE A 336 16.87 8.75 1.92
CA ILE A 336 17.42 8.33 0.62
C ILE A 336 18.93 8.17 0.74
N GLY A 337 19.44 7.02 0.24
CA GLY A 337 20.85 6.63 0.36
C GLY A 337 21.17 5.77 1.57
N GLU A 338 20.19 5.47 2.42
CA GLU A 338 20.34 4.46 3.48
C GLU A 338 20.57 3.07 2.85
N THR A 339 21.51 2.32 3.41
CA THR A 339 21.85 0.98 2.92
C THR A 339 20.92 -0.04 3.55
N PHE A 340 20.07 -0.67 2.74
CA PHE A 340 19.15 -1.72 3.18
C PHE A 340 19.76 -3.11 3.04
N ILE A 341 20.55 -3.35 2.02
CA ILE A 341 21.21 -4.64 1.73
C ILE A 341 22.70 -4.40 1.75
N THR A 342 23.43 -5.13 2.61
CA THR A 342 24.88 -4.99 2.72
C THR A 342 25.59 -5.58 1.49
N PRO A 343 26.82 -5.14 1.16
CA PRO A 343 27.59 -5.70 0.06
C PRO A 343 27.75 -7.22 0.15
N GLU A 344 28.03 -7.75 1.34
CA GLU A 344 28.21 -9.19 1.57
C GLU A 344 26.93 -9.98 1.31
N LEU A 345 25.78 -9.40 1.66
CA LEU A 345 24.49 -10.01 1.41
C LEU A 345 24.12 -9.95 -0.07
N LEU A 346 24.47 -8.84 -0.73
CA LEU A 346 24.30 -8.69 -2.18
C LEU A 346 25.09 -9.76 -2.94
N GLU A 347 26.34 -10.05 -2.54
CA GLU A 347 27.14 -11.13 -3.11
C GLU A 347 26.46 -12.49 -2.97
N LYS A 348 25.89 -12.79 -1.79
CA LYS A 348 25.13 -14.04 -1.59
C LYS A 348 23.89 -14.11 -2.48
N MET A 349 23.17 -13.01 -2.67
CA MET A 349 21.99 -12.95 -3.54
C MET A 349 22.36 -13.14 -5.02
N VAL A 350 23.49 -12.63 -5.46
CA VAL A 350 24.01 -12.83 -6.82
C VAL A 350 24.34 -14.31 -7.06
N ASP A 351 24.94 -14.98 -6.09
CA ASP A 351 25.33 -16.39 -6.14
C ASP A 351 24.27 -17.34 -5.51
N ILE A 352 23.03 -16.90 -5.37
CA ILE A 352 21.96 -17.58 -4.62
C ILE A 352 21.77 -19.05 -5.04
N SER A 353 22.00 -19.40 -6.27
CA SER A 353 21.84 -20.77 -6.80
C SER A 353 22.76 -21.82 -6.15
N ARG A 354 23.86 -21.39 -5.48
CA ARG A 354 24.80 -22.27 -4.78
C ARG A 354 24.26 -22.82 -3.46
N TYR A 355 23.26 -22.16 -2.89
CA TYR A 355 22.69 -22.47 -1.58
C TYR A 355 21.49 -23.44 -1.74
N ASP A 356 21.21 -24.23 -0.71
CA ASP A 356 19.97 -25.01 -0.68
C ASP A 356 18.73 -24.12 -0.46
N PHE A 357 17.54 -24.71 -0.47
CA PHE A 357 16.29 -23.92 -0.38
C PHE A 357 16.17 -23.18 0.94
N SER A 358 16.52 -23.81 2.06
CA SER A 358 16.46 -23.20 3.39
C SER A 358 17.43 -22.04 3.52
N GLU A 359 18.67 -22.25 3.10
CA GLU A 359 19.71 -21.22 3.07
C GLU A 359 19.32 -20.03 2.17
N GLN A 360 18.64 -20.29 1.05
CA GLN A 360 18.14 -19.24 0.16
C GLN A 360 17.06 -18.39 0.84
N ILE A 361 16.14 -19.02 1.56
CA ILE A 361 15.12 -18.31 2.34
C ILE A 361 15.76 -17.46 3.44
N ASP A 362 16.77 -17.98 4.15
CA ASP A 362 17.49 -17.23 5.17
C ASP A 362 18.24 -16.01 4.58
N ILE A 363 18.83 -16.12 3.39
CA ILE A 363 19.45 -15.00 2.67
C ILE A 363 18.42 -13.94 2.30
N ILE A 364 17.24 -14.35 1.81
CA ILE A 364 16.16 -13.44 1.47
C ILE A 364 15.63 -12.75 2.75
N GLU A 365 15.43 -13.49 3.84
CA GLU A 365 15.01 -12.90 5.13
C GLU A 365 16.00 -11.83 5.60
N GLN A 366 17.30 -12.12 5.56
CA GLN A 366 18.34 -11.15 5.89
C GLN A 366 18.30 -9.90 4.99
N ALA A 367 17.98 -10.04 3.70
CA ALA A 367 17.84 -8.91 2.77
C ALA A 367 16.67 -7.96 3.16
N PHE A 368 15.67 -8.47 3.84
CA PHE A 368 14.54 -7.67 4.32
C PHE A 368 14.68 -7.20 5.77
N GLU A 369 15.68 -7.65 6.53
CA GLU A 369 15.81 -7.34 7.96
C GLU A 369 15.81 -5.82 8.25
N THR A 370 16.57 -5.03 7.47
CA THR A 370 16.58 -3.57 7.62
C THR A 370 15.22 -2.95 7.33
N PHE A 371 14.50 -3.44 6.33
CA PHE A 371 13.14 -2.97 6.02
C PHE A 371 12.16 -3.26 7.16
N LEU A 372 12.28 -4.41 7.82
CA LEU A 372 11.45 -4.80 8.96
C LEU A 372 11.68 -3.90 10.18
N THR A 373 12.87 -3.29 10.33
CA THR A 373 13.11 -2.29 11.39
C THR A 373 12.27 -1.02 11.23
N PHE A 374 11.81 -0.72 10.02
CA PHE A 374 10.90 0.39 9.73
C PHE A 374 9.44 -0.06 9.79
N SER A 375 9.10 -1.19 9.19
CA SER A 375 7.73 -1.63 8.95
C SER A 375 7.49 -3.07 9.44
N PRO A 376 7.51 -3.31 10.76
CA PRO A 376 7.36 -4.66 11.31
C PRO A 376 5.90 -5.16 11.33
N TYR A 377 4.90 -4.30 11.11
CA TYR A 377 3.48 -4.61 11.33
C TYR A 377 2.71 -4.90 10.04
N THR A 378 2.92 -4.09 9.00
CA THR A 378 1.99 -3.95 7.87
C THR A 378 1.78 -5.20 7.04
N PHE A 379 2.80 -6.07 6.92
CA PHE A 379 2.69 -7.31 6.15
C PHE A 379 1.73 -8.34 6.77
N ILE A 380 1.53 -8.30 8.10
CA ILE A 380 0.75 -9.30 8.83
C ILE A 380 -0.71 -9.30 8.36
N SER A 381 -1.33 -8.14 8.17
CA SER A 381 -2.72 -8.04 7.67
C SER A 381 -2.90 -8.70 6.31
N ASN A 382 -1.88 -8.64 5.45
CA ASN A 382 -1.93 -9.30 4.13
C ASN A 382 -1.99 -10.83 4.28
N LEU A 383 -1.34 -11.39 5.30
CA LEU A 383 -1.29 -12.83 5.53
C LEU A 383 -2.54 -13.33 6.26
N THR A 384 -3.03 -12.56 7.21
CA THR A 384 -4.13 -12.97 8.09
C THR A 384 -5.51 -12.51 7.59
N GLY A 385 -5.54 -11.57 6.63
CA GLY A 385 -6.76 -11.09 6.00
C GLY A 385 -7.64 -10.20 6.89
N GLN A 386 -7.10 -9.63 7.97
CA GLN A 386 -7.81 -8.60 8.73
C GLN A 386 -7.81 -7.27 7.97
N PRO A 387 -8.92 -6.51 7.99
CA PRO A 387 -8.91 -5.14 7.53
C PRO A 387 -7.97 -4.30 8.40
N ALA A 388 -7.21 -3.43 7.76
CA ALA A 388 -6.31 -2.51 8.41
C ALA A 388 -6.40 -1.11 7.78
N LEU A 389 -6.36 -0.08 8.62
CA LEU A 389 -6.42 1.31 8.21
C LEU A 389 -5.30 2.11 8.87
N SER A 390 -4.52 2.83 8.08
CA SER A 390 -3.47 3.73 8.58
C SER A 390 -3.96 5.17 8.59
N LEU A 391 -3.75 5.86 9.71
CA LEU A 391 -4.12 7.26 9.91
C LEU A 391 -2.87 8.08 10.27
N PRO A 392 -2.54 9.16 9.54
CA PRO A 392 -1.42 10.04 9.85
C PRO A 392 -1.80 10.98 10.99
N VAL A 393 -1.35 10.71 12.22
CA VAL A 393 -1.81 11.42 13.43
C VAL A 393 -0.75 12.33 14.06
N TYR A 394 0.50 12.21 13.65
CA TYR A 394 1.59 12.96 14.26
C TYR A 394 2.61 13.41 13.21
N LEU A 395 3.14 14.61 13.38
CA LEU A 395 4.23 15.16 12.56
C LEU A 395 5.47 15.24 13.44
N GLU A 396 6.53 14.55 13.03
CA GLU A 396 7.83 14.61 13.69
C GLU A 396 8.47 16.00 13.47
N THR A 397 8.86 16.63 14.55
CA THR A 397 9.31 18.04 14.50
C THR A 397 10.67 18.23 13.83
N GLU A 398 11.56 17.26 13.94
CA GLU A 398 12.94 17.37 13.41
C GLU A 398 13.00 17.16 11.90
N THR A 399 12.28 16.17 11.41
CA THR A 399 12.33 15.76 9.99
C THR A 399 11.15 16.28 9.18
N ASN A 400 10.09 16.76 9.84
CA ASN A 400 8.81 17.12 9.25
C ASN A 400 8.15 15.92 8.52
N LEU A 401 8.33 14.70 9.02
CA LEU A 401 7.73 13.49 8.47
C LEU A 401 6.50 13.05 9.26
N PRO A 402 5.44 12.58 8.60
CA PRO A 402 4.26 12.05 9.28
C PRO A 402 4.56 10.68 9.89
N GLN A 403 4.00 10.45 11.09
CA GLN A 403 3.93 9.15 11.73
C GLN A 403 2.46 8.72 11.82
N GLY A 404 2.18 7.54 11.29
CA GLY A 404 0.84 6.97 11.31
C GLY A 404 0.63 6.01 12.47
N ILE A 405 -0.66 5.81 12.79
CA ILE A 405 -1.15 4.68 13.59
C ILE A 405 -1.95 3.75 12.70
N GLN A 406 -1.99 2.47 13.02
CA GLN A 406 -2.74 1.45 12.30
C GLN A 406 -3.82 0.88 13.20
N LEU A 407 -5.06 0.93 12.70
CA LEU A 407 -6.19 0.19 13.25
C LEU A 407 -6.27 -1.17 12.56
N TRP A 408 -6.46 -2.22 13.35
CA TRP A 408 -6.69 -3.59 12.89
C TRP A 408 -8.08 -4.00 13.34
N GLY A 409 -8.88 -4.55 12.45
CA GLY A 409 -10.24 -4.92 12.75
C GLY A 409 -10.52 -6.40 12.51
N ARG A 410 -11.65 -6.86 13.04
CA ARG A 410 -12.23 -8.15 12.66
C ARG A 410 -12.59 -8.12 11.18
N LYS A 411 -12.56 -9.27 10.51
CA LYS A 411 -13.07 -9.39 9.12
C LYS A 411 -14.49 -8.84 9.04
N ASN A 412 -14.77 -8.07 8.01
CA ASN A 412 -16.05 -7.35 7.78
C ASN A 412 -16.34 -6.22 8.78
N SER A 413 -15.32 -5.62 9.41
CA SER A 413 -15.49 -4.47 10.30
C SER A 413 -15.09 -3.13 9.65
N GLU A 414 -14.91 -3.08 8.34
CA GLU A 414 -14.41 -1.93 7.59
C GLU A 414 -15.30 -0.69 7.80
N ILE A 415 -16.62 -0.84 7.79
CA ILE A 415 -17.55 0.28 8.02
C ILE A 415 -17.34 0.86 9.42
N LEU A 416 -17.28 0.00 10.47
CA LEU A 416 -17.05 0.46 11.84
C LEU A 416 -15.67 1.12 12.00
N MET A 417 -14.66 0.58 11.32
CA MET A 417 -13.30 1.14 11.28
C MET A 417 -13.28 2.54 10.64
N LEU A 418 -13.99 2.72 9.53
CA LEU A 418 -14.12 4.02 8.85
C LEU A 418 -14.94 5.00 9.67
N GLN A 419 -15.97 4.56 10.39
CA GLN A 419 -16.74 5.40 11.33
C GLN A 419 -15.87 5.92 12.47
N LEU A 420 -14.99 5.07 13.02
CA LEU A 420 -13.99 5.49 14.02
C LEU A 420 -12.97 6.48 13.41
N ALA A 421 -12.46 6.20 12.20
CA ALA A 421 -11.54 7.09 11.51
C ALA A 421 -12.15 8.47 11.24
N LEU A 422 -13.45 8.53 10.99
CA LEU A 422 -14.17 9.80 10.79
C LEU A 422 -14.21 10.67 12.07
N GLN A 423 -14.12 10.08 13.27
CA GLN A 423 -13.93 10.86 14.49
C GLN A 423 -12.59 11.62 14.47
N PHE A 424 -11.50 10.98 14.01
CA PHE A 424 -10.20 11.64 13.87
C PHE A 424 -10.26 12.82 12.88
N GLU A 425 -10.93 12.64 11.75
CA GLU A 425 -11.09 13.70 10.76
C GLU A 425 -11.95 14.85 11.29
N ASN A 426 -13.09 14.56 11.91
CA ASN A 426 -14.01 15.55 12.48
C ASN A 426 -13.37 16.38 13.61
N HIS A 427 -12.43 15.79 14.36
CA HIS A 427 -11.72 16.45 15.45
C HIS A 427 -10.32 16.96 15.04
N HIS A 428 -10.02 17.02 13.74
CA HIS A 428 -8.75 17.54 13.19
C HIS A 428 -7.50 16.84 13.74
N GLN A 429 -7.60 15.54 14.00
CA GLN A 429 -6.48 14.73 14.50
C GLN A 429 -5.57 14.22 13.36
N LEU A 430 -5.97 14.37 12.10
CA LEU A 430 -5.19 13.93 10.96
C LEU A 430 -4.23 15.01 10.48
N VAL A 431 -3.00 14.61 10.22
CA VAL A 431 -1.95 15.47 9.63
C VAL A 431 -2.08 15.42 8.12
N LEU A 432 -2.34 16.58 7.52
CA LEU A 432 -2.46 16.74 6.07
C LEU A 432 -1.59 17.89 5.61
N PRO A 433 -0.93 17.81 4.42
CA PRO A 433 -0.25 18.93 3.81
C PRO A 433 -1.19 20.12 3.59
N ASP A 434 -0.68 21.34 3.76
CA ASP A 434 -1.51 22.56 3.69
C ASP A 434 -2.22 22.75 2.35
N PHE A 435 -1.64 22.25 1.25
CA PHE A 435 -2.26 22.38 -0.08
C PHE A 435 -3.56 21.55 -0.26
N TYR A 436 -3.91 20.68 0.68
CA TYR A 436 -5.23 19.99 0.71
C TYR A 436 -6.27 20.73 1.56
N ARG A 437 -5.87 21.81 2.24
CA ARG A 437 -6.75 22.64 3.05
C ARG A 437 -7.03 23.96 2.32
N ASP A 438 -8.15 24.59 2.65
CA ASP A 438 -8.47 25.96 2.16
C ASP A 438 -7.60 27.01 2.80
#